data_d301188abb19d141dcead5d6dcf54359
#
_entry.id   d301188abb19d141dcead5d6dcf54359
#
_cell.length_a   1.000
_cell.length_b   1.000
_cell.length_c   1.000
_cell.angle_alpha   90.00
_cell.angle_beta   90.00
_cell.angle_gamma   90.00
#
_symmetry.space_group_name_H-M   'P 1'
#
loop_
_entity.id
_entity.type
_entity.pdbx_description
1 polymer ?
#
loop_
_entity_poly.entity_id
_entity_poly.type
_entity_poly.pdbx_seq_one_letter_code
_entity_poly.pdbx_strand_id
1 'polypeptide(L)'
;LIKGGMLVEHDLGRLYVKDLEEALERVKAGDEESKLDVIANAISYTHLLTRHIAKEDELIYPFALNKLPQEIVEEVNKACLAFEQEVAQKGVQDSYLELLSKLEEKYK
;
A
#
# COMPACT_ATOMS: atom_id res chain seq x y z
N LEU A 1 15.76 -3.75 11.46
CA LEU A 1 15.26 -3.49 10.10
C LEU A 1 13.75 -3.69 9.98
N ILE A 2 13.25 -4.86 10.36
CA ILE A 2 11.80 -5.12 10.28
C ILE A 2 11.05 -4.37 11.38
N LYS A 3 11.41 -4.56 12.64
CA LYS A 3 10.73 -3.90 13.77
C LYS A 3 10.92 -2.39 13.80
N GLY A 4 12.14 -1.92 13.52
CA GLY A 4 12.46 -0.48 13.59
C GLY A 4 12.18 0.29 12.31
N GLY A 5 11.91 -0.39 11.20
CA GLY A 5 11.67 0.22 9.91
C GLY A 5 10.33 -0.15 9.31
N MET A 6 10.18 -1.41 8.87
CA MET A 6 9.00 -1.83 8.10
C MET A 6 7.69 -1.76 8.89
N LEU A 7 7.69 -2.20 10.16
CA LEU A 7 6.49 -2.16 10.99
C LEU A 7 6.12 -0.72 11.39
N VAL A 8 7.13 0.13 11.62
CA VAL A 8 6.91 1.56 11.87
C VAL A 8 6.29 2.22 10.65
N GLU A 9 6.76 1.89 9.45
CA GLU A 9 6.18 2.41 8.21
C GLU A 9 4.74 1.93 8.00
N HIS A 10 4.41 0.70 8.37
CA HIS A 10 3.03 0.21 8.34
C HIS A 10 2.12 1.02 9.26
N ASP A 11 2.58 1.32 10.49
CA ASP A 11 1.82 2.15 11.43
C ASP A 11 1.62 3.55 10.90
N LEU A 12 2.66 4.15 10.31
CA LEU A 12 2.61 5.47 9.72
C LEU A 12 1.66 5.50 8.52
N GLY A 13 1.67 4.45 7.68
CA GLY A 13 0.74 4.32 6.56
C GLY A 13 -0.71 4.29 7.02
N ARG A 14 -1.00 3.52 8.07
CA ARG A 14 -2.34 3.48 8.66
C ARG A 14 -2.77 4.84 9.19
N LEU A 15 -1.85 5.58 9.80
CA LEU A 15 -2.13 6.94 10.29
C LEU A 15 -2.48 7.88 9.13
N TYR A 16 -1.69 7.88 8.06
CA TYR A 16 -1.99 8.73 6.89
C TYR A 16 -3.33 8.41 6.26
N VAL A 17 -3.67 7.14 6.14
CA VAL A 17 -4.97 6.72 5.58
C VAL A 17 -6.12 7.18 6.49
N LYS A 18 -5.97 7.02 7.80
CA LYS A 18 -6.98 7.47 8.77
C LYS A 18 -7.17 8.99 8.70
N ASP A 19 -6.07 9.75 8.70
CA ASP A 19 -6.13 11.20 8.63
C ASP A 19 -6.73 11.67 7.29
N LEU A 20 -6.44 10.95 6.21
CA LEU A 20 -7.02 11.21 4.89
C LEU A 20 -8.54 11.01 4.91
N GLU A 21 -9.02 9.91 5.48
CA GLU A 21 -10.44 9.61 5.58
C GLU A 21 -11.16 10.67 6.41
N GLU A 22 -10.60 11.06 7.55
CA GLU A 22 -11.16 12.09 8.42
C GLU A 22 -11.21 13.45 7.72
N ALA A 23 -10.15 13.82 7.01
CA ALA A 23 -10.09 15.07 6.25
C ALA A 23 -11.14 15.08 5.13
N LEU A 24 -11.30 13.95 4.44
CA LEU A 24 -12.30 13.81 3.38
C LEU A 24 -13.72 14.01 3.92
N GLU A 25 -14.02 13.44 5.08
CA GLU A 25 -15.33 13.63 5.73
C GLU A 25 -15.59 15.11 6.07
N ARG A 26 -14.56 15.82 6.54
CA ARG A 26 -14.69 17.26 6.80
C ARG A 26 -14.97 18.06 5.53
N VAL A 27 -14.27 17.72 4.43
CA VAL A 27 -14.49 18.37 3.13
C VAL A 27 -15.94 18.13 2.65
N LYS A 28 -16.42 16.92 2.77
CA LYS A 28 -17.81 16.57 2.40
C LYS A 28 -18.82 17.32 3.25
N ALA A 29 -18.48 17.64 4.50
CA ALA A 29 -19.33 18.42 5.41
C ALA A 29 -19.25 19.94 5.16
N GLY A 30 -18.43 20.38 4.21
CA GLY A 30 -18.34 21.79 3.81
C GLY A 30 -17.10 22.53 4.30
N ASP A 31 -16.18 21.87 4.97
CA ASP A 31 -14.94 22.49 5.46
C ASP A 31 -13.89 22.54 4.32
N GLU A 32 -13.86 23.67 3.62
CA GLU A 32 -12.95 23.88 2.48
C GLU A 32 -11.46 23.85 2.86
N GLU A 33 -11.12 24.29 4.08
CA GLU A 33 -9.72 24.29 4.53
C GLU A 33 -9.17 22.87 4.65
N SER A 34 -10.02 21.89 4.95
CA SER A 34 -9.61 20.48 5.05
C SER A 34 -9.16 19.87 3.72
N LYS A 35 -9.36 20.55 2.60
CA LYS A 35 -8.81 20.12 1.30
C LYS A 35 -7.29 20.07 1.34
N LEU A 36 -6.64 20.97 2.09
CA LEU A 36 -5.19 20.94 2.27
C LEU A 36 -4.75 19.65 2.99
N ASP A 37 -5.52 19.23 4.00
CA ASP A 37 -5.24 17.99 4.72
C ASP A 37 -5.43 16.75 3.85
N VAL A 38 -6.43 16.77 2.96
CA VAL A 38 -6.63 15.69 1.99
C VAL A 38 -5.40 15.57 1.09
N ILE A 39 -4.93 16.68 0.53
CA ILE A 39 -3.76 16.70 -0.35
C ILE A 39 -2.51 16.26 0.40
N ALA A 40 -2.26 16.82 1.58
CA ALA A 40 -1.07 16.52 2.36
C ALA A 40 -1.00 15.04 2.76
N ASN A 41 -2.08 14.47 3.24
CA ASN A 41 -2.11 13.07 3.66
C ASN A 41 -2.02 12.11 2.48
N ALA A 42 -2.67 12.41 1.36
CA ALA A 42 -2.59 11.60 0.15
C ALA A 42 -1.17 11.56 -0.39
N ILE A 43 -0.51 12.71 -0.50
CA ILE A 43 0.88 12.80 -0.99
C ILE A 43 1.84 12.11 -0.03
N SER A 44 1.68 12.32 1.27
CA SER A 44 2.52 11.67 2.29
C SER A 44 2.42 10.15 2.21
N TYR A 45 1.21 9.64 2.04
CA TYR A 45 0.99 8.21 1.87
C TYR A 45 1.65 7.65 0.60
N THR A 46 1.52 8.34 -0.53
CA THR A 46 2.12 7.86 -1.79
C THR A 46 3.64 7.84 -1.71
N HIS A 47 4.26 8.84 -1.08
CA HIS A 47 5.70 8.86 -0.89
C HIS A 47 6.16 7.75 0.05
N LEU A 48 5.45 7.55 1.15
CA LEU A 48 5.74 6.47 2.10
C LEU A 48 5.66 5.11 1.40
N LEU A 49 4.58 4.88 0.67
CA LEU A 49 4.34 3.61 -0.01
C LEU A 49 5.43 3.33 -1.06
N THR A 50 5.82 4.33 -1.82
CA THR A 50 6.87 4.19 -2.83
C THR A 50 8.21 3.80 -2.19
N ARG A 51 8.59 4.47 -1.10
CA ARG A 51 9.82 4.15 -0.37
C ARG A 51 9.76 2.76 0.28
N HIS A 52 8.59 2.40 0.82
CA HIS A 52 8.36 1.12 1.47
C HIS A 52 8.51 -0.04 0.49
N ILE A 53 7.87 0.07 -0.67
CA ILE A 53 7.97 -0.93 -1.74
C ILE A 53 9.41 -1.07 -2.22
N ALA A 54 10.14 0.03 -2.41
CA ALA A 54 11.54 -0.01 -2.81
C ALA A 54 12.40 -0.77 -1.78
N LYS A 55 12.15 -0.56 -0.49
CA LYS A 55 12.87 -1.28 0.57
C LYS A 55 12.56 -2.78 0.57
N GLU A 56 11.30 -3.15 0.34
CA GLU A 56 10.93 -4.55 0.22
C GLU A 56 11.66 -5.21 -0.95
N ASP A 57 11.63 -4.58 -2.11
CA ASP A 57 12.21 -5.15 -3.33
C ASP A 57 13.73 -5.18 -3.31
N GLU A 58 14.38 -4.15 -2.78
CA GLU A 58 15.84 -4.01 -2.82
C GLU A 58 16.55 -4.62 -1.61
N LEU A 59 15.90 -4.64 -0.43
CA LEU A 59 16.55 -5.05 0.82
C LEU A 59 15.88 -6.24 1.48
N ILE A 60 14.58 -6.18 1.73
CA ILE A 60 13.89 -7.17 2.58
C ILE A 60 13.77 -8.52 1.88
N TYR A 61 13.25 -8.54 0.67
CA TYR A 61 13.06 -9.79 -0.07
C TYR A 61 14.40 -10.46 -0.42
N PRO A 62 15.42 -9.73 -0.93
CA PRO A 62 16.73 -10.34 -1.12
C PRO A 62 17.36 -10.87 0.16
N PHE A 63 17.23 -10.14 1.28
CA PHE A 63 17.71 -10.60 2.58
C PHE A 63 17.02 -11.91 2.99
N ALA A 64 15.70 -11.97 2.86
CA ALA A 64 14.94 -13.16 3.21
C ALA A 64 15.34 -14.36 2.34
N LEU A 65 15.50 -14.15 1.02
CA LEU A 65 15.92 -15.20 0.10
C LEU A 65 17.30 -15.75 0.44
N ASN A 66 18.20 -14.92 0.95
CA ASN A 66 19.56 -15.33 1.33
C ASN A 66 19.63 -15.98 2.70
N LYS A 67 18.76 -15.62 3.63
CA LYS A 67 18.85 -16.02 5.04
C LYS A 67 17.90 -17.15 5.41
N LEU A 68 16.78 -17.30 4.73
CA LEU A 68 15.81 -18.33 5.05
C LEU A 68 16.19 -19.66 4.38
N PRO A 69 15.92 -20.82 5.04
CA PRO A 69 16.06 -22.11 4.41
C PRO A 69 15.23 -22.21 3.13
N GLN A 70 15.73 -22.90 2.12
CA GLN A 70 15.05 -23.05 0.83
C GLN A 70 13.63 -23.61 0.98
N GLU A 71 13.45 -24.56 1.89
CA GLU A 71 12.13 -25.14 2.17
C GLU A 71 11.12 -24.11 2.62
N ILE A 72 11.55 -23.16 3.47
CA ILE A 72 10.70 -22.08 3.96
C ILE A 72 10.37 -21.10 2.84
N VAL A 73 11.33 -20.75 2.00
CA VAL A 73 11.13 -19.88 0.84
C VAL A 73 10.08 -20.48 -0.10
N GLU A 74 10.19 -21.77 -0.40
CA GLU A 74 9.24 -22.48 -1.27
C GLU A 74 7.83 -22.50 -0.67
N GLU A 75 7.74 -22.77 0.62
CA GLU A 75 6.47 -22.80 1.35
C GLU A 75 5.77 -21.43 1.32
N VAL A 76 6.52 -20.36 1.59
CA VAL A 76 6.00 -18.98 1.56
C VAL A 76 5.58 -18.61 0.14
N ASN A 77 6.39 -18.91 -0.87
CA ASN A 77 6.04 -18.63 -2.26
C ASN A 77 4.76 -19.34 -2.69
N LYS A 78 4.61 -20.59 -2.28
CA LYS A 78 3.40 -21.37 -2.57
C LYS A 78 2.17 -20.75 -1.92
N ALA A 79 2.29 -20.33 -0.65
CA ALA A 79 1.20 -19.68 0.09
C ALA A 79 0.82 -18.34 -0.55
N CYS A 80 1.81 -17.55 -0.97
CA CYS A 80 1.58 -16.27 -1.64
C CYS A 80 0.87 -16.47 -2.97
N LEU A 81 1.30 -17.45 -3.77
CA LEU A 81 0.67 -17.75 -5.05
C LEU A 81 -0.80 -18.17 -4.87
N ALA A 82 -1.07 -19.04 -3.89
CA ALA A 82 -2.43 -19.47 -3.58
C ALA A 82 -3.33 -18.29 -3.18
N PHE A 83 -2.81 -17.38 -2.35
CA PHE A 83 -3.51 -16.17 -1.94
C PHE A 83 -3.80 -15.25 -3.13
N GLU A 84 -2.82 -15.03 -4.00
CA GLU A 84 -2.99 -14.21 -5.20
C GLU A 84 -4.06 -14.78 -6.13
N GLN A 85 -4.08 -16.10 -6.30
CA GLN A 85 -5.10 -16.76 -7.13
C GLN A 85 -6.49 -16.60 -6.53
N GLU A 86 -6.62 -16.73 -5.21
CA GLU A 86 -7.89 -16.52 -4.52
C GLU A 86 -8.41 -15.11 -4.70
N VAL A 87 -7.54 -14.11 -4.52
CA VAL A 87 -7.87 -12.70 -4.68
C VAL A 87 -8.23 -12.38 -6.13
N ALA A 88 -7.50 -12.98 -7.09
CA ALA A 88 -7.78 -12.81 -8.53
C ALA A 88 -9.16 -13.37 -8.90
N GLN A 89 -9.54 -14.51 -8.33
CA GLN A 89 -10.88 -15.10 -8.57
C GLN A 89 -12.00 -14.21 -8.05
N LYS A 90 -11.74 -13.43 -7.01
CA LYS A 90 -12.69 -12.44 -6.47
C LYS A 90 -12.71 -11.15 -7.30
N GLY A 91 -11.82 -11.02 -8.27
CA GLY A 91 -11.76 -9.87 -9.17
C GLY A 91 -11.20 -8.60 -8.52
N VAL A 92 -10.48 -8.72 -7.40
CA VAL A 92 -9.97 -7.56 -6.65
C VAL A 92 -8.96 -6.76 -7.47
N GLN A 93 -7.94 -7.42 -8.05
CA GLN A 93 -6.92 -6.73 -8.85
C GLN A 93 -7.54 -6.06 -10.07
N ASP A 94 -8.39 -6.77 -10.79
CA ASP A 94 -9.05 -6.24 -11.99
C ASP A 94 -9.94 -5.06 -11.65
N SER A 95 -10.64 -5.10 -10.53
CA SER A 95 -11.47 -4.00 -10.03
C SER A 95 -10.66 -2.73 -9.82
N TYR A 96 -9.49 -2.82 -9.18
CA TYR A 96 -8.62 -1.68 -8.95
C TYR A 96 -7.92 -1.18 -10.21
N LEU A 97 -7.54 -2.08 -11.11
CA LEU A 97 -6.97 -1.69 -12.42
C LEU A 97 -7.99 -0.94 -13.26
N GLU A 98 -9.24 -1.36 -13.24
CA GLU A 98 -10.33 -0.67 -13.91
C GLU A 98 -10.56 0.72 -13.31
N LEU A 99 -10.55 0.82 -11.98
CA LEU A 99 -10.67 2.10 -11.30
C LEU A 99 -9.53 3.05 -11.69
N LEU A 100 -8.29 2.55 -11.71
CA LEU A 100 -7.12 3.33 -12.11
C LEU A 100 -7.28 3.85 -13.54
N SER A 101 -7.70 2.97 -14.47
CA SER A 101 -7.93 3.34 -15.87
C SER A 101 -8.96 4.46 -16.00
N LYS A 102 -10.05 4.37 -15.26
CA LYS A 102 -11.11 5.41 -15.26
C LYS A 102 -10.59 6.73 -14.71
N LEU A 103 -9.78 6.68 -13.65
CA LEU A 103 -9.20 7.90 -13.07
C LEU A 103 -8.18 8.54 -14.01
N GLU A 104 -7.35 7.76 -14.68
CA GLU A 104 -6.40 8.25 -15.68
C GLU A 104 -7.12 8.94 -16.83
N GLU A 105 -8.21 8.35 -17.30
CA GLU A 105 -9.03 8.92 -18.37
C GLU A 105 -9.65 10.25 -17.95
N LYS A 106 -10.18 10.31 -16.71
CA LYS A 106 -10.85 11.49 -16.18
C LYS A 106 -9.91 12.68 -15.97
N TYR A 107 -8.67 12.42 -15.53
CA TYR A 107 -7.70 13.46 -15.18
C TYR A 107 -6.53 13.57 -16.16
N LYS A 108 -6.73 13.15 -17.35
CA LYS A 108 -5.73 13.14 -18.42
C LYS A 108 -5.31 14.54 -18.88
#